data_1a7eb85603ada94ccb5c93d566dd58e6
#
_entry.id   1a7eb85603ada94ccb5c93d566dd58e6
#
_cell.length_a   1.000
_cell.length_b   1.000
_cell.length_c   1.000
_cell.angle_alpha   90.00
_cell.angle_beta   90.00
_cell.angle_gamma   90.00
#
_symmetry.space_group_name_H-M   'P 1'
#
loop_
_entity.id
_entity.type
_entity.pdbx_description
1 polymer ?
#
loop_
_entity_poly.entity_id
_entity_poly.type
_entity_poly.pdbx_seq_one_letter_code
_entity_poly.pdbx_strand_id
1 'polypeptide(L)'
;MSNSNSFAALVFTYLVLVQNLTMIFCGWFTVEEKFDSPIILWWTPFTGETGNLRTCGENTCYFTENQTYLSNPKTKVVTFYGSSFTHLNLPIPRQPWHDWALLHEESPKNNPSFCYSALISLFNYTATWSRKSSFPLTLLSLPKLSDITDGEYFIPVAKKNLIRVQEGLSPIAYVQSSCNAPSERDLYVEELQKFIKIDSYGKCLNNKPLPQHLEDPADGMNNEDFFQLMAKYKFTIAFENAIGDDYITEKLWRPLILGSVPIYMGSPSFEDWLPHSNSAVSVRNFTSPESLADYLHSLNDDDIAYSRMLSHKLHGTVDNNDLIVAMEGRSWSAGHEDDFQSENFVEAFECYLCSEIHRKQLEENAGYSTRRESSVDTSHYNCSAPLHPVTQKINFDSWWVEHWNHAGAEANIIGRFALRNLNYTSEEFHKIINRLVKSSCIEPRNGGRSQGTGHRPKQQQFGSQSSTPFASSETLGEKAAHIHGSL
;
A
#
# COMPACT_ATOMS: atom_id res chain seq x y z
N MET A 1 73.14 37.34 19.76
CA MET A 1 72.32 36.40 18.97
C MET A 1 71.47 35.54 19.91
N SER A 2 70.43 36.11 20.55
CA SER A 2 69.62 35.32 21.53
C SER A 2 68.19 35.80 21.71
N ASN A 3 67.69 36.70 20.84
CA ASN A 3 66.32 37.21 21.02
C ASN A 3 65.29 36.86 19.87
N SER A 4 65.74 36.11 18.88
CA SER A 4 64.81 35.80 17.74
C SER A 4 63.95 34.55 17.95
N ASN A 5 64.34 33.60 18.78
CA ASN A 5 63.63 32.35 19.01
C ASN A 5 62.42 32.45 19.99
N SER A 6 62.47 33.45 20.92
CA SER A 6 61.37 33.67 21.85
C SER A 6 60.16 34.34 21.20
N PHE A 7 60.36 35.18 20.19
CA PHE A 7 59.30 35.87 19.49
C PHE A 7 58.53 34.92 18.55
N ALA A 8 59.20 34.00 17.85
CA ALA A 8 58.65 33.01 17.00
C ALA A 8 57.80 31.99 17.80
N ALA A 9 58.26 31.60 18.99
CA ALA A 9 57.48 30.68 19.85
C ALA A 9 56.20 31.33 20.40
N LEU A 10 56.22 32.62 20.76
CA LEU A 10 55.07 33.37 21.23
C LEU A 10 54.01 33.56 20.12
N VAL A 11 54.45 33.85 18.89
CA VAL A 11 53.55 33.99 17.73
C VAL A 11 52.90 32.63 17.36
N PHE A 12 53.67 31.53 17.42
CA PHE A 12 53.15 30.20 17.15
C PHE A 12 52.12 29.76 18.22
N THR A 13 52.39 30.03 19.49
CA THR A 13 51.47 29.73 20.59
C THR A 13 50.17 30.56 20.50
N TYR A 14 50.27 31.82 20.09
CA TYR A 14 49.12 32.69 19.87
C TYR A 14 48.27 32.24 18.68
N LEU A 15 48.89 31.84 17.55
CA LEU A 15 48.21 31.30 16.39
C LEU A 15 47.49 29.98 16.71
N VAL A 16 48.11 29.08 17.46
CA VAL A 16 47.44 27.80 17.88
C VAL A 16 46.30 28.07 18.86
N LEU A 17 46.45 29.05 19.77
CA LEU A 17 45.37 29.45 20.68
C LEU A 17 44.21 30.11 19.93
N VAL A 18 44.47 30.95 18.94
CA VAL A 18 43.43 31.57 18.12
C VAL A 18 42.76 30.54 17.23
N GLN A 19 43.48 29.57 16.64
CA GLN A 19 42.88 28.47 15.89
C GLN A 19 42.04 27.54 16.75
N ASN A 20 42.45 27.22 17.98
CA ASN A 20 41.65 26.42 18.90
C ASN A 20 40.42 27.19 19.43
N LEU A 21 40.52 28.50 19.65
CA LEU A 21 39.37 29.33 20.00
C LEU A 21 38.38 29.48 18.84
N THR A 22 38.85 29.62 17.59
CA THR A 22 37.97 29.61 16.41
C THR A 22 37.30 28.24 16.18
N MET A 23 38.00 27.13 16.44
CA MET A 23 37.39 25.78 16.37
C MET A 23 36.36 25.56 17.48
N ILE A 24 36.59 26.08 18.69
CA ILE A 24 35.64 26.01 19.81
C ILE A 24 34.43 26.93 19.53
N PHE A 25 34.62 28.10 18.92
CA PHE A 25 33.52 29.00 18.53
C PHE A 25 32.77 28.54 17.29
N CYS A 26 33.39 27.86 16.31
CA CYS A 26 32.70 27.26 15.17
C CYS A 26 31.93 25.99 15.51
N GLY A 27 32.26 25.31 16.62
CA GLY A 27 31.54 24.10 17.05
C GLY A 27 30.24 24.37 17.84
N TRP A 28 29.91 25.66 18.12
CA TRP A 28 28.76 26.04 18.96
C TRP A 28 27.71 26.91 18.24
N PHE A 29 27.92 27.24 16.99
CA PHE A 29 26.85 27.79 16.16
C PHE A 29 26.28 26.68 15.26
N THR A 30 25.55 25.73 15.83
CA THR A 30 24.41 25.20 15.12
C THR A 30 23.50 26.42 14.94
N VAL A 31 23.39 26.89 13.71
CA VAL A 31 22.31 27.79 13.32
C VAL A 31 21.03 27.00 13.59
N GLU A 32 20.45 27.17 14.78
CA GLU A 32 19.05 26.86 15.01
C GLU A 32 18.31 27.78 14.04
N GLU A 33 17.94 27.26 12.88
CA GLU A 33 16.99 27.95 12.02
C GLU A 33 15.72 28.17 12.85
N LYS A 34 15.55 29.38 13.34
CA LYS A 34 14.37 29.81 14.08
C LYS A 34 13.22 30.02 13.10
N PHE A 35 12.69 28.97 12.50
CA PHE A 35 11.37 29.06 11.92
C PHE A 35 10.33 28.84 13.02
N ASP A 36 9.27 29.64 12.96
CA ASP A 36 8.23 29.64 13.98
C ASP A 36 7.12 28.62 13.69
N SER A 37 7.18 27.96 12.56
CA SER A 37 6.17 27.01 12.05
C SER A 37 6.23 25.65 12.75
N PRO A 38 5.11 24.94 12.88
CA PRO A 38 5.08 23.56 13.34
C PRO A 38 5.89 22.64 12.41
N ILE A 39 6.42 21.56 12.99
CA ILE A 39 7.22 20.56 12.27
C ILE A 39 6.41 19.29 12.10
N ILE A 40 6.40 18.77 10.87
CA ILE A 40 5.94 17.44 10.48
C ILE A 40 7.19 16.63 10.15
N LEU A 41 7.44 15.61 10.94
CA LEU A 41 8.64 14.78 10.84
C LEU A 41 8.31 13.43 10.20
N TRP A 42 8.85 13.14 9.01
CA TRP A 42 8.86 11.81 8.44
C TRP A 42 9.87 10.94 9.18
N TRP A 43 9.36 10.00 9.97
CA TRP A 43 10.19 9.08 10.73
C TRP A 43 10.76 7.95 9.87
N THR A 44 9.96 7.45 8.95
CA THR A 44 10.41 6.54 7.90
C THR A 44 10.60 7.37 6.62
N PRO A 45 11.85 7.58 6.16
CA PRO A 45 12.12 8.38 4.96
C PRO A 45 11.36 7.85 3.74
N PHE A 46 10.70 8.76 3.04
CA PHE A 46 9.90 8.43 1.87
C PHE A 46 9.94 9.52 0.81
N THR A 47 9.89 10.78 1.23
CA THR A 47 9.76 11.92 0.30
C THR A 47 11.10 12.47 -0.16
N GLY A 48 12.20 12.14 0.52
CA GLY A 48 13.52 12.74 0.29
C GLY A 48 13.63 14.18 0.84
N GLU A 49 12.69 14.61 1.67
CA GLU A 49 12.63 15.96 2.24
C GLU A 49 13.74 16.19 3.26
N THR A 50 14.74 16.93 2.85
CA THR A 50 15.88 17.31 3.73
C THR A 50 15.54 18.42 4.71
N GLY A 51 14.43 19.11 4.49
CA GLY A 51 13.88 20.20 5.31
C GLY A 51 13.35 21.32 4.43
N ASN A 52 12.02 21.50 4.42
CA ASN A 52 11.35 22.45 3.56
C ASN A 52 10.19 23.15 4.30
N LEU A 53 10.17 24.49 4.20
CA LEU A 53 9.05 25.28 4.70
C LEU A 53 8.04 25.43 3.55
N ARG A 54 6.84 24.89 3.75
CA ARG A 54 5.80 24.91 2.72
C ARG A 54 4.50 25.49 3.26
N THR A 55 3.83 26.28 2.42
CA THR A 55 2.51 26.84 2.70
C THR A 55 1.43 25.93 2.14
N CYS A 56 0.51 25.53 3.00
CA CYS A 56 -0.62 24.66 2.73
C CYS A 56 -1.91 25.49 2.94
N GLY A 57 -2.43 26.12 1.89
CA GLY A 57 -3.51 27.09 1.99
C GLY A 57 -3.07 28.32 2.82
N GLU A 58 -3.75 28.57 3.95
CA GLU A 58 -3.40 29.67 4.86
C GLU A 58 -2.36 29.27 5.92
N ASN A 59 -1.99 28.00 6.02
CA ASN A 59 -1.12 27.45 7.06
C ASN A 59 0.28 27.22 6.51
N THR A 60 1.30 27.30 7.38
CA THR A 60 2.69 27.02 7.02
C THR A 60 3.29 26.04 8.00
N CYS A 61 3.90 24.96 7.49
CA CYS A 61 4.59 23.94 8.26
C CYS A 61 5.98 23.65 7.69
N TYR A 62 6.85 23.13 8.54
CA TYR A 62 8.17 22.64 8.15
C TYR A 62 8.15 21.12 8.04
N PHE A 63 8.54 20.59 6.88
CA PHE A 63 8.58 19.17 6.57
C PHE A 63 10.02 18.69 6.55
N THR A 64 10.31 17.56 7.19
CA THR A 64 11.70 17.05 7.26
C THR A 64 11.74 15.56 7.58
N GLU A 65 12.77 14.88 7.09
CA GLU A 65 13.15 13.51 7.48
C GLU A 65 14.24 13.47 8.55
N ASN A 66 14.74 14.63 8.99
CA ASN A 66 15.81 14.71 9.98
C ASN A 66 15.30 14.36 11.39
N GLN A 67 15.56 13.13 11.82
CA GLN A 67 15.10 12.57 13.11
C GLN A 67 15.63 13.36 14.33
N THR A 68 16.63 14.23 14.18
CA THR A 68 17.11 15.09 15.28
C THR A 68 16.06 16.07 15.78
N TYR A 69 15.06 16.39 14.94
CA TYR A 69 13.92 17.23 15.33
C TYR A 69 12.89 16.51 16.23
N LEU A 70 13.03 15.21 16.50
CA LEU A 70 12.06 14.48 17.34
C LEU A 70 11.85 15.12 18.71
N SER A 71 12.92 15.63 19.34
CA SER A 71 12.82 16.28 20.66
C SER A 71 12.42 17.75 20.59
N ASN A 72 12.30 18.34 19.41
CA ASN A 72 11.90 19.73 19.25
C ASN A 72 10.42 19.91 19.65
N PRO A 73 10.06 20.82 20.54
CA PRO A 73 8.67 21.04 20.98
C PRO A 73 7.74 21.51 19.85
N LYS A 74 8.29 21.99 18.73
CA LYS A 74 7.54 22.32 17.52
C LYS A 74 7.18 21.13 16.65
N THR A 75 7.83 19.96 16.85
CA THR A 75 7.44 18.72 16.20
C THR A 75 6.09 18.27 16.74
N LYS A 76 5.07 18.36 15.92
CA LYS A 76 3.67 18.06 16.30
C LYS A 76 3.21 16.73 15.76
N VAL A 77 3.65 16.38 14.55
CA VAL A 77 3.29 15.12 13.91
C VAL A 77 4.55 14.35 13.53
N VAL A 78 4.54 13.05 13.84
CA VAL A 78 5.54 12.07 13.39
C VAL A 78 4.85 11.16 12.40
N THR A 79 5.28 11.21 11.14
CA THR A 79 4.65 10.51 10.01
C THR A 79 5.44 9.27 9.64
N PHE A 80 4.73 8.21 9.33
CA PHE A 80 5.30 6.92 8.93
C PHE A 80 4.79 6.52 7.55
N TYR A 81 5.71 6.06 6.70
CA TYR A 81 5.36 5.35 5.49
C TYR A 81 5.20 3.86 5.80
N GLY A 82 4.02 3.30 5.52
CA GLY A 82 3.63 1.97 6.01
C GLY A 82 4.47 0.84 5.48
N SER A 83 4.91 0.88 4.21
CA SER A 83 5.75 -0.17 3.62
C SER A 83 7.17 -0.19 4.19
N SER A 84 7.64 0.94 4.73
CA SER A 84 8.95 1.07 5.41
C SER A 84 8.84 1.02 6.93
N PHE A 85 7.63 0.82 7.48
CA PHE A 85 7.42 0.75 8.92
C PHE A 85 8.07 -0.51 9.50
N THR A 86 8.84 -0.33 10.58
CA THR A 86 9.50 -1.42 11.30
C THR A 86 9.43 -1.22 12.81
N HIS A 87 9.31 -2.32 13.54
CA HIS A 87 9.36 -2.33 15.00
C HIS A 87 10.75 -1.98 15.55
N LEU A 88 11.81 -2.06 14.75
CA LEU A 88 13.19 -1.90 15.21
C LEU A 88 13.56 -0.45 15.53
N ASN A 89 12.84 0.53 14.98
CA ASN A 89 13.15 1.94 15.15
C ASN A 89 11.85 2.74 15.31
N LEU A 90 11.25 2.68 16.48
CA LEU A 90 10.09 3.51 16.81
C LEU A 90 10.48 4.67 17.72
N PRO A 91 9.89 5.87 17.55
CA PRO A 91 10.15 7.04 18.38
C PRO A 91 9.46 6.93 19.74
N ILE A 92 9.89 5.95 20.53
CA ILE A 92 9.42 5.68 21.90
C ILE A 92 10.57 5.97 22.87
N PRO A 93 10.31 6.67 23.97
CA PRO A 93 9.01 7.14 24.48
C PRO A 93 8.38 8.24 23.63
N ARG A 94 7.07 8.11 23.34
CA ARG A 94 6.33 9.10 22.57
C ARG A 94 6.09 10.35 23.41
N GLN A 95 6.43 11.50 22.88
CA GLN A 95 6.19 12.77 23.57
C GLN A 95 4.69 13.08 23.67
N PRO A 96 4.23 13.75 24.74
CA PRO A 96 2.81 14.06 24.93
C PRO A 96 2.19 14.91 23.81
N TRP A 97 3.01 15.70 23.12
CA TRP A 97 2.58 16.59 22.03
C TRP A 97 2.77 16.02 20.64
N HIS A 98 3.26 14.77 20.50
CA HIS A 98 3.37 14.11 19.20
C HIS A 98 2.07 13.40 18.84
N ASP A 99 1.48 13.73 17.72
CA ASP A 99 0.56 12.87 17.01
C ASP A 99 1.33 11.97 16.05
N TRP A 100 0.85 10.75 15.85
CA TRP A 100 1.39 9.84 14.85
C TRP A 100 0.48 9.79 13.63
N ALA A 101 1.07 9.87 12.44
CA ALA A 101 0.37 9.78 11.17
C ALA A 101 0.91 8.61 10.34
N LEU A 102 0.03 7.91 9.62
CA LEU A 102 0.36 6.80 8.75
C LEU A 102 -0.06 7.11 7.33
N LEU A 103 0.88 7.06 6.38
CA LEU A 103 0.60 6.94 4.96
C LEU A 103 0.84 5.49 4.55
N HIS A 104 -0.18 4.80 4.02
CA HIS A 104 -0.05 3.42 3.54
C HIS A 104 -1.11 3.10 2.47
N GLU A 105 -0.75 3.35 1.24
CA GLU A 105 -1.55 3.08 0.04
C GLU A 105 -1.40 1.65 -0.47
N GLU A 106 -0.38 0.97 0.02
CA GLU A 106 0.01 -0.36 -0.42
C GLU A 106 -0.84 -1.48 0.18
N SER A 107 -0.74 -2.65 -0.43
CA SER A 107 -1.44 -3.86 -0.03
C SER A 107 -1.25 -4.26 1.44
N PRO A 108 -2.28 -4.82 2.10
CA PRO A 108 -2.11 -5.52 3.39
C PRO A 108 -1.04 -6.60 3.37
N LYS A 109 -0.68 -7.11 2.18
CA LYS A 109 0.43 -8.04 1.96
C LYS A 109 1.76 -7.46 2.42
N ASN A 110 1.99 -6.15 2.21
CA ASN A 110 3.28 -5.52 2.46
C ASN A 110 3.56 -5.33 3.94
N ASN A 111 2.52 -5.03 4.72
CA ASN A 111 2.63 -4.94 6.18
C ASN A 111 1.33 -5.40 6.88
N PRO A 112 1.12 -6.70 7.07
CA PRO A 112 -0.10 -7.22 7.69
C PRO A 112 -0.26 -6.84 9.17
N SER A 113 0.78 -6.29 9.83
CA SER A 113 0.69 -5.85 11.23
C SER A 113 -0.33 -4.71 11.42
N PHE A 114 -0.57 -3.89 10.38
CA PHE A 114 -1.60 -2.85 10.43
C PHE A 114 -3.03 -3.38 10.43
N CYS A 115 -3.25 -4.63 10.03
CA CYS A 115 -4.55 -5.28 10.13
C CYS A 115 -4.98 -5.57 11.58
N TYR A 116 -4.09 -5.34 12.54
CA TYR A 116 -4.37 -5.56 13.97
C TYR A 116 -4.56 -4.24 14.71
N SER A 117 -5.67 -4.15 15.45
CA SER A 117 -6.04 -2.95 16.21
C SER A 117 -4.95 -2.46 17.15
N ALA A 118 -4.17 -3.38 17.75
CA ALA A 118 -3.11 -3.03 18.69
C ALA A 118 -2.04 -2.11 18.07
N LEU A 119 -1.82 -2.17 16.76
CA LEU A 119 -0.88 -1.30 16.06
C LEU A 119 -1.58 -0.11 15.42
N ILE A 120 -2.65 -0.36 14.64
CA ILE A 120 -3.27 0.71 13.84
C ILE A 120 -3.88 1.80 14.74
N SER A 121 -4.37 1.47 15.93
CA SER A 121 -4.91 2.45 16.89
C SER A 121 -3.87 3.37 17.53
N LEU A 122 -2.58 3.16 17.26
CA LEU A 122 -1.54 4.10 17.71
C LEU A 122 -1.50 5.39 16.88
N PHE A 123 -2.07 5.37 15.69
CA PHE A 123 -2.07 6.51 14.79
C PHE A 123 -3.27 7.44 15.05
N ASN A 124 -3.02 8.74 15.01
CA ASN A 124 -4.02 9.80 15.14
C ASN A 124 -4.60 10.17 13.79
N TYR A 125 -3.77 10.09 12.75
CA TYR A 125 -4.12 10.38 11.36
C TYR A 125 -3.71 9.24 10.46
N THR A 126 -4.53 8.95 9.46
CA THR A 126 -4.25 7.91 8.48
C THR A 126 -4.59 8.38 7.07
N ALA A 127 -3.71 8.07 6.12
CA ALA A 127 -3.95 8.12 4.69
C ALA A 127 -3.77 6.71 4.14
N THR A 128 -4.86 5.98 3.93
CA THR A 128 -4.86 4.59 3.48
C THR A 128 -6.01 4.33 2.51
N TRP A 129 -6.05 3.16 1.90
CA TRP A 129 -7.17 2.76 1.04
C TRP A 129 -8.54 2.71 1.74
N SER A 130 -8.57 2.62 3.08
CA SER A 130 -9.82 2.58 3.82
C SER A 130 -10.57 3.92 3.75
N ARG A 131 -11.85 3.90 3.41
CA ARG A 131 -12.73 5.08 3.48
C ARG A 131 -12.87 5.68 4.88
N LYS A 132 -12.45 4.93 5.91
CA LYS A 132 -12.43 5.38 7.31
C LYS A 132 -11.15 6.13 7.68
N SER A 133 -10.22 6.29 6.76
CA SER A 133 -9.04 7.12 6.96
C SER A 133 -9.44 8.57 7.20
N SER A 134 -8.65 9.27 7.99
CA SER A 134 -8.79 10.73 8.12
C SER A 134 -8.50 11.46 6.81
N PHE A 135 -7.71 10.82 5.93
CA PHE A 135 -7.44 11.23 4.56
C PHE A 135 -7.56 10.00 3.63
N PRO A 136 -8.77 9.68 3.13
CA PRO A 136 -8.99 8.44 2.37
C PRO A 136 -8.28 8.43 1.02
N LEU A 137 -7.59 7.31 0.73
CA LEU A 137 -6.98 7.00 -0.57
C LEU A 137 -7.74 5.88 -1.31
N THR A 138 -9.02 5.66 -0.96
CA THR A 138 -9.84 4.53 -1.40
C THR A 138 -9.89 4.37 -2.92
N LEU A 139 -9.94 5.47 -3.67
CA LEU A 139 -10.04 5.48 -5.12
C LEU A 139 -8.72 5.89 -5.81
N LEU A 140 -7.58 5.64 -5.15
CA LEU A 140 -6.25 6.03 -5.67
C LEU A 140 -5.97 5.44 -7.06
N SER A 141 -6.39 4.20 -7.30
CA SER A 141 -6.13 3.51 -8.58
C SER A 141 -7.15 3.83 -9.69
N LEU A 142 -8.11 4.72 -9.43
CA LEU A 142 -9.00 5.28 -10.47
C LEU A 142 -8.54 6.70 -10.79
N PRO A 143 -7.92 6.94 -11.97
CA PRO A 143 -7.39 8.28 -12.29
C PRO A 143 -8.50 9.32 -12.38
N LYS A 144 -9.49 9.10 -13.24
CA LYS A 144 -10.61 10.02 -13.50
C LYS A 144 -11.92 9.24 -13.63
N LEU A 145 -13.01 9.81 -13.19
CA LEU A 145 -14.34 9.22 -13.36
C LEU A 145 -14.71 9.07 -14.83
N SER A 146 -14.27 10.02 -15.69
CA SER A 146 -14.48 9.97 -17.14
C SER A 146 -13.86 8.73 -17.80
N ASP A 147 -12.75 8.20 -17.29
CA ASP A 147 -12.06 7.06 -17.88
C ASP A 147 -12.96 5.80 -17.90
N ILE A 148 -13.85 5.69 -16.90
CA ILE A 148 -14.83 4.60 -16.86
C ILE A 148 -15.84 4.68 -18.01
N THR A 149 -16.18 5.88 -18.45
CA THR A 149 -17.26 6.13 -19.40
C THR A 149 -16.80 6.42 -20.83
N ASP A 150 -15.55 6.86 -21.02
CA ASP A 150 -15.04 7.14 -22.35
C ASP A 150 -14.97 5.89 -23.25
N GLY A 151 -14.84 6.11 -24.55
CA GLY A 151 -14.84 5.06 -25.57
C GLY A 151 -13.46 4.74 -26.15
N GLU A 152 -12.36 5.28 -25.60
CA GLU A 152 -11.03 5.21 -26.22
C GLU A 152 -10.60 3.76 -26.53
N TYR A 153 -10.69 2.87 -25.55
CA TYR A 153 -10.31 1.46 -25.72
C TYR A 153 -11.50 0.53 -25.92
N PHE A 154 -12.73 1.06 -25.87
CA PHE A 154 -13.93 0.24 -25.92
C PHE A 154 -14.13 -0.49 -27.23
N ILE A 155 -14.16 -1.81 -27.19
CA ILE A 155 -14.46 -2.67 -28.33
C ILE A 155 -15.87 -3.23 -28.18
N PRO A 156 -16.82 -2.95 -29.12
CA PRO A 156 -18.17 -3.52 -29.11
C PRO A 156 -18.16 -5.04 -29.08
N VAL A 157 -19.13 -5.65 -28.41
CA VAL A 157 -19.18 -7.10 -28.17
C VAL A 157 -19.12 -7.94 -29.44
N ALA A 158 -19.83 -7.55 -30.50
CA ALA A 158 -19.75 -8.23 -31.79
C ALA A 158 -18.34 -8.24 -32.38
N LYS A 159 -17.59 -7.14 -32.23
CA LYS A 159 -16.21 -7.05 -32.67
C LYS A 159 -15.27 -7.88 -31.79
N LYS A 160 -15.50 -7.91 -30.46
CA LYS A 160 -14.75 -8.83 -29.55
C LYS A 160 -14.95 -10.29 -29.95
N ASN A 161 -16.18 -10.71 -30.27
CA ASN A 161 -16.47 -12.05 -30.72
C ASN A 161 -15.73 -12.41 -32.04
N LEU A 162 -15.69 -11.47 -32.99
CA LEU A 162 -14.96 -11.65 -34.25
C LEU A 162 -13.45 -11.79 -34.01
N ILE A 163 -12.84 -10.87 -33.22
CA ILE A 163 -11.42 -10.89 -32.88
C ILE A 163 -11.06 -12.20 -32.17
N ARG A 164 -11.90 -12.64 -31.21
CA ARG A 164 -11.69 -13.89 -30.47
C ARG A 164 -11.56 -15.09 -31.42
N VAL A 165 -12.42 -15.19 -32.41
CA VAL A 165 -12.36 -16.27 -33.41
C VAL A 165 -11.14 -16.13 -34.31
N GLN A 166 -10.83 -14.93 -34.78
CA GLN A 166 -9.72 -14.69 -35.71
C GLN A 166 -8.36 -14.89 -35.07
N GLU A 167 -8.19 -14.43 -33.82
CA GLU A 167 -6.91 -14.49 -33.11
C GLU A 167 -6.80 -15.73 -32.19
N GLY A 168 -7.84 -16.59 -32.11
CA GLY A 168 -7.84 -17.77 -31.25
C GLY A 168 -7.77 -17.43 -29.76
N LEU A 169 -8.41 -16.33 -29.32
CA LEU A 169 -8.39 -15.89 -27.94
C LEU A 169 -9.42 -16.68 -27.10
N SER A 170 -9.09 -16.91 -25.84
CA SER A 170 -10.05 -17.31 -24.81
C SER A 170 -11.00 -16.16 -24.48
N PRO A 171 -12.19 -16.41 -23.90
CA PRO A 171 -13.07 -15.32 -23.47
C PRO A 171 -12.53 -14.52 -22.30
N ILE A 172 -11.61 -15.10 -21.51
CA ILE A 172 -11.10 -14.59 -20.25
C ILE A 172 -9.58 -14.35 -20.34
N ALA A 173 -9.13 -13.19 -19.88
CA ALA A 173 -7.71 -12.90 -19.64
C ALA A 173 -7.37 -12.95 -18.16
N TYR A 174 -6.17 -13.44 -17.84
CA TYR A 174 -5.52 -13.33 -16.55
C TYR A 174 -4.09 -12.81 -16.74
N VAL A 175 -3.71 -11.77 -16.02
CA VAL A 175 -2.36 -11.18 -16.14
C VAL A 175 -1.78 -10.98 -14.75
N GLN A 176 -0.75 -11.75 -14.41
CA GLN A 176 -0.09 -11.64 -13.11
C GLN A 176 1.41 -11.90 -13.20
N SER A 177 2.20 -11.02 -12.56
CA SER A 177 3.64 -11.16 -12.41
C SER A 177 4.06 -11.55 -10.99
N SER A 178 3.25 -11.20 -9.97
CA SER A 178 3.49 -11.54 -8.56
C SER A 178 2.64 -12.75 -8.16
N CYS A 179 3.23 -13.93 -8.24
CA CYS A 179 2.64 -15.19 -7.81
C CYS A 179 2.75 -15.34 -6.28
N ASN A 180 2.01 -16.26 -5.68
CA ASN A 180 2.03 -16.51 -4.25
C ASN A 180 1.64 -15.27 -3.41
N ALA A 181 0.40 -14.87 -3.54
CA ALA A 181 -0.20 -13.77 -2.77
C ALA A 181 -1.02 -14.28 -1.58
N PRO A 182 -1.23 -13.47 -0.51
CA PRO A 182 -2.05 -13.85 0.65
C PRO A 182 -3.49 -14.27 0.30
N SER A 183 -4.04 -13.74 -0.80
CA SER A 183 -5.34 -14.15 -1.31
C SER A 183 -5.36 -15.54 -1.93
N GLU A 184 -4.18 -16.16 -2.13
CA GLU A 184 -3.99 -17.46 -2.82
C GLU A 184 -4.73 -17.52 -4.17
N ARG A 185 -4.86 -16.38 -4.84
CA ARG A 185 -5.66 -16.18 -6.05
C ARG A 185 -5.33 -17.14 -7.19
N ASP A 186 -4.04 -17.52 -7.32
CA ASP A 186 -3.60 -18.43 -8.38
C ASP A 186 -4.24 -19.82 -8.21
N LEU A 187 -4.46 -20.31 -6.98
CA LEU A 187 -5.15 -21.56 -6.72
C LEU A 187 -6.60 -21.53 -7.22
N TYR A 188 -7.29 -20.38 -7.10
CA TYR A 188 -8.63 -20.24 -7.64
C TYR A 188 -8.64 -20.28 -9.16
N VAL A 189 -7.69 -19.63 -9.80
CA VAL A 189 -7.55 -19.62 -11.26
C VAL A 189 -7.20 -21.01 -11.78
N GLU A 190 -6.31 -21.76 -11.09
CA GLU A 190 -6.03 -23.17 -11.41
C GLU A 190 -7.25 -24.06 -11.38
N GLU A 191 -8.14 -23.87 -10.41
CA GLU A 191 -9.39 -24.61 -10.36
C GLU A 191 -10.36 -24.16 -11.47
N LEU A 192 -10.51 -22.84 -11.68
CA LEU A 192 -11.44 -22.29 -12.66
C LEU A 192 -11.08 -22.71 -14.11
N GLN A 193 -9.79 -22.75 -14.45
CA GLN A 193 -9.34 -23.13 -15.81
C GLN A 193 -9.64 -24.58 -16.19
N LYS A 194 -10.04 -25.43 -15.23
CA LYS A 194 -10.51 -26.80 -15.53
C LYS A 194 -11.87 -26.80 -16.21
N PHE A 195 -12.66 -25.74 -16.05
CA PHE A 195 -14.03 -25.62 -16.52
C PHE A 195 -14.19 -24.61 -17.66
N ILE A 196 -13.34 -23.58 -17.74
CA ILE A 196 -13.41 -22.55 -18.78
C ILE A 196 -11.99 -22.15 -19.23
N LYS A 197 -11.82 -21.86 -20.52
CA LYS A 197 -10.53 -21.46 -21.08
C LYS A 197 -10.16 -20.05 -20.64
N ILE A 198 -8.90 -19.90 -20.20
CA ILE A 198 -8.31 -18.66 -19.75
C ILE A 198 -6.97 -18.46 -20.48
N ASP A 199 -6.77 -17.29 -21.11
CA ASP A 199 -5.48 -16.85 -21.59
C ASP A 199 -4.74 -16.21 -20.42
N SER A 200 -3.67 -16.84 -19.95
CA SER A 200 -2.88 -16.39 -18.82
C SER A 200 -1.53 -15.82 -19.27
N TYR A 201 -1.32 -14.54 -18.98
CA TYR A 201 -0.13 -13.77 -19.29
C TYR A 201 0.69 -13.49 -18.03
N GLY A 202 1.91 -13.00 -18.22
CA GLY A 202 2.84 -12.70 -17.14
C GLY A 202 3.55 -13.95 -16.62
N LYS A 203 3.92 -13.97 -15.34
CA LYS A 203 4.71 -15.06 -14.74
C LYS A 203 3.86 -16.17 -14.12
N CYS A 204 2.64 -15.84 -13.68
CA CYS A 204 1.79 -16.75 -12.92
C CYS A 204 0.86 -17.52 -13.87
N LEU A 205 0.84 -18.85 -13.76
CA LEU A 205 0.01 -19.74 -14.59
C LEU A 205 0.11 -19.47 -16.10
N ASN A 206 1.27 -19.00 -16.55
CA ASN A 206 1.49 -18.55 -17.92
C ASN A 206 1.20 -19.66 -18.94
N ASN A 207 0.34 -19.35 -19.90
CA ASN A 207 0.03 -20.20 -21.06
C ASN A 207 0.03 -19.42 -22.39
N LYS A 208 0.26 -18.11 -22.34
CA LYS A 208 0.29 -17.24 -23.51
C LYS A 208 1.34 -16.13 -23.33
N PRO A 209 2.25 -15.94 -24.31
CA PRO A 209 3.29 -14.90 -24.18
C PRO A 209 2.71 -13.49 -24.35
N LEU A 210 3.23 -12.54 -23.59
CA LEU A 210 3.08 -11.12 -23.88
C LEU A 210 4.03 -10.72 -25.03
N PRO A 211 3.72 -9.68 -25.81
CA PRO A 211 4.73 -9.01 -26.63
C PRO A 211 5.95 -8.59 -25.79
N GLN A 212 7.15 -8.72 -26.33
CA GLN A 212 8.39 -8.52 -25.60
C GLN A 212 8.47 -7.16 -24.86
N HIS A 213 7.98 -6.09 -25.47
CA HIS A 213 7.96 -4.74 -24.89
C HIS A 213 6.94 -4.56 -23.74
N LEU A 214 6.08 -5.57 -23.49
CA LEU A 214 5.08 -5.59 -22.42
C LEU A 214 5.43 -6.57 -21.30
N GLU A 215 6.60 -7.26 -21.38
CA GLU A 215 6.98 -8.28 -20.41
C GLU A 215 7.43 -7.68 -19.06
N ASP A 216 8.01 -6.48 -19.08
CA ASP A 216 8.33 -5.76 -17.85
C ASP A 216 7.04 -5.16 -17.26
N PRO A 217 6.62 -5.58 -16.05
CA PRO A 217 5.40 -5.04 -15.45
C PRO A 217 5.46 -3.53 -15.19
N ALA A 218 6.65 -2.97 -14.90
CA ALA A 218 6.80 -1.56 -14.60
C ALA A 218 6.49 -0.68 -15.82
N ASP A 219 7.00 -1.07 -17.00
CA ASP A 219 6.82 -0.32 -18.24
C ASP A 219 5.58 -0.79 -19.01
N GLY A 220 5.28 -2.11 -18.95
CA GLY A 220 4.23 -2.73 -19.75
C GLY A 220 2.82 -2.46 -19.28
N MET A 221 2.58 -2.36 -17.96
CA MET A 221 1.24 -2.27 -17.39
C MET A 221 0.44 -1.03 -17.78
N ASN A 222 1.12 0.08 -18.05
CA ASN A 222 0.53 1.37 -18.42
C ASN A 222 0.72 1.68 -19.92
N ASN A 223 1.21 0.70 -20.69
CA ASN A 223 1.43 0.85 -22.11
C ASN A 223 0.11 0.75 -22.88
N GLU A 224 -0.08 1.60 -23.88
CA GLU A 224 -1.27 1.61 -24.73
C GLU A 224 -1.50 0.27 -25.44
N ASP A 225 -0.45 -0.38 -25.95
CA ASP A 225 -0.55 -1.70 -26.58
C ASP A 225 -1.09 -2.77 -25.60
N PHE A 226 -0.74 -2.66 -24.31
CA PHE A 226 -1.30 -3.54 -23.27
C PHE A 226 -2.80 -3.29 -23.10
N PHE A 227 -3.23 -2.03 -23.08
CA PHE A 227 -4.65 -1.68 -22.97
C PHE A 227 -5.43 -2.18 -24.19
N GLN A 228 -4.91 -1.98 -25.40
CA GLN A 228 -5.50 -2.49 -26.62
C GLN A 228 -5.58 -4.05 -26.64
N LEU A 229 -4.55 -4.73 -26.13
CA LEU A 229 -4.56 -6.19 -25.99
C LEU A 229 -5.66 -6.65 -25.04
N MET A 230 -5.73 -6.05 -23.85
CA MET A 230 -6.68 -6.44 -22.82
C MET A 230 -8.13 -6.08 -23.20
N ALA A 231 -8.33 -5.00 -23.92
CA ALA A 231 -9.64 -4.59 -24.42
C ALA A 231 -10.32 -5.63 -25.36
N LYS A 232 -9.56 -6.53 -25.95
CA LYS A 232 -10.10 -7.62 -26.81
C LYS A 232 -10.89 -8.67 -26.04
N TYR A 233 -10.65 -8.82 -24.73
CA TYR A 233 -11.25 -9.85 -23.89
C TYR A 233 -12.64 -9.42 -23.39
N LYS A 234 -13.59 -10.36 -23.36
CA LYS A 234 -14.89 -10.14 -22.71
C LYS A 234 -14.73 -10.01 -21.20
N PHE A 235 -13.93 -10.89 -20.61
CA PHE A 235 -13.73 -10.94 -19.16
C PHE A 235 -12.26 -10.79 -18.81
N THR A 236 -12.01 -10.16 -17.67
CA THR A 236 -10.65 -10.07 -17.09
C THR A 236 -10.73 -10.54 -15.65
N ILE A 237 -9.87 -11.48 -15.26
CA ILE A 237 -9.73 -11.88 -13.85
C ILE A 237 -9.07 -10.73 -13.09
N ALA A 238 -9.80 -10.17 -12.16
CA ALA A 238 -9.46 -9.00 -11.35
C ALA A 238 -9.33 -9.39 -9.87
N PHE A 239 -8.31 -10.20 -9.57
CA PHE A 239 -8.09 -10.73 -8.22
C PHE A 239 -7.01 -9.94 -7.50
N GLU A 240 -7.37 -9.36 -6.37
CA GLU A 240 -6.42 -8.64 -5.51
C GLU A 240 -5.41 -9.59 -4.87
N ASN A 241 -4.27 -9.07 -4.48
CA ASN A 241 -3.23 -9.87 -3.83
C ASN A 241 -3.52 -10.12 -2.34
N ALA A 242 -4.35 -9.30 -1.72
CA ALA A 242 -4.84 -9.47 -0.35
C ALA A 242 -6.31 -9.03 -0.25
N ILE A 243 -7.00 -9.46 0.79
CA ILE A 243 -8.40 -9.13 1.05
C ILE A 243 -8.48 -8.13 2.19
N GLY A 244 -9.13 -6.99 1.95
CA GLY A 244 -9.39 -5.95 2.95
C GLY A 244 -10.49 -5.03 2.47
N ASP A 245 -11.27 -4.45 3.39
CA ASP A 245 -12.33 -3.50 3.03
C ASP A 245 -11.72 -2.31 2.28
N ASP A 246 -12.33 -1.90 1.17
CA ASP A 246 -11.90 -0.81 0.31
C ASP A 246 -10.53 -0.97 -0.39
N TYR A 247 -9.82 -2.09 -0.18
CA TYR A 247 -8.59 -2.35 -0.93
C TYR A 247 -8.94 -2.76 -2.35
N ILE A 248 -8.97 -1.78 -3.23
CA ILE A 248 -9.36 -1.90 -4.64
C ILE A 248 -8.29 -1.21 -5.48
N THR A 249 -7.68 -2.00 -6.39
CA THR A 249 -6.57 -1.51 -7.21
C THR A 249 -6.95 -1.41 -8.70
N GLU A 250 -5.99 -1.11 -9.55
CA GLU A 250 -6.11 -1.11 -10.99
C GLU A 250 -6.73 -2.41 -11.56
N LYS A 251 -6.70 -3.50 -10.78
CA LYS A 251 -7.26 -4.79 -11.22
C LYS A 251 -8.75 -4.73 -11.44
N LEU A 252 -9.49 -3.97 -10.59
CA LEU A 252 -10.91 -3.72 -10.82
C LEU A 252 -11.13 -2.62 -11.87
N TRP A 253 -10.37 -1.52 -11.75
CA TRP A 253 -10.65 -0.34 -12.54
C TRP A 253 -10.27 -0.51 -14.01
N ARG A 254 -9.11 -1.11 -14.29
CA ARG A 254 -8.63 -1.28 -15.66
C ARG A 254 -9.62 -2.04 -16.56
N PRO A 255 -10.18 -3.21 -16.19
CA PRO A 255 -11.21 -3.85 -17.00
C PRO A 255 -12.41 -2.95 -17.26
N LEU A 256 -12.91 -2.23 -16.25
CA LEU A 256 -14.02 -1.30 -16.40
C LEU A 256 -13.69 -0.18 -17.40
N ILE A 257 -12.49 0.38 -17.31
CA ILE A 257 -11.97 1.41 -18.22
C ILE A 257 -11.88 0.85 -19.65
N LEU A 258 -11.41 -0.39 -19.83
CA LEU A 258 -11.21 -1.00 -21.15
C LEU A 258 -12.48 -1.60 -21.75
N GLY A 259 -13.61 -1.59 -21.02
CA GLY A 259 -14.85 -2.25 -21.46
C GLY A 259 -14.74 -3.76 -21.49
N SER A 260 -14.04 -4.36 -20.54
CA SER A 260 -14.05 -5.77 -20.19
C SER A 260 -14.78 -5.96 -18.85
N VAL A 261 -15.50 -7.05 -18.67
CA VAL A 261 -16.19 -7.31 -17.40
C VAL A 261 -15.20 -7.94 -16.41
N PRO A 262 -14.91 -7.29 -15.27
CA PRO A 262 -14.04 -7.88 -14.25
C PRO A 262 -14.73 -9.05 -13.55
N ILE A 263 -13.99 -10.17 -13.43
CA ILE A 263 -14.30 -11.26 -12.50
C ILE A 263 -13.51 -10.95 -11.24
N TYR A 264 -14.20 -10.53 -10.17
CA TYR A 264 -13.53 -9.88 -9.03
C TYR A 264 -13.47 -10.77 -7.78
N MET A 265 -12.26 -10.82 -7.19
CA MET A 265 -11.99 -11.33 -5.86
C MET A 265 -11.06 -10.35 -5.12
N GLY A 266 -11.58 -9.70 -4.10
CA GLY A 266 -10.84 -8.66 -3.37
C GLY A 266 -11.67 -8.09 -2.24
N SER A 267 -11.74 -6.78 -2.16
CA SER A 267 -12.50 -6.04 -1.15
C SER A 267 -13.94 -6.55 -1.01
N PRO A 268 -14.41 -6.83 0.23
CA PRO A 268 -15.82 -7.13 0.49
C PRO A 268 -16.78 -6.00 0.10
N SER A 269 -16.31 -4.76 0.15
CA SER A 269 -17.10 -3.55 -0.09
C SER A 269 -16.97 -3.01 -1.53
N PHE A 270 -16.39 -3.76 -2.46
CA PHE A 270 -16.16 -3.27 -3.83
C PHE A 270 -17.44 -2.89 -4.58
N GLU A 271 -18.56 -3.51 -4.26
CA GLU A 271 -19.86 -3.24 -4.90
C GLU A 271 -20.33 -1.80 -4.64
N ASP A 272 -19.91 -1.20 -3.51
CA ASP A 272 -20.18 0.21 -3.18
C ASP A 272 -19.53 1.19 -4.18
N TRP A 273 -18.52 0.74 -4.90
CA TRP A 273 -17.70 1.56 -5.81
C TRP A 273 -17.90 1.24 -7.30
N LEU A 274 -18.75 0.28 -7.64
CA LEU A 274 -19.01 -0.05 -9.04
C LEU A 274 -19.76 1.09 -9.75
N PRO A 275 -19.50 1.33 -11.05
CA PRO A 275 -20.22 2.35 -11.81
C PRO A 275 -21.73 2.08 -11.88
N HIS A 276 -22.16 0.82 -11.84
CA HIS A 276 -23.50 0.36 -11.63
C HIS A 276 -23.47 -1.07 -11.05
N SER A 277 -24.55 -1.51 -10.43
CA SER A 277 -24.61 -2.74 -9.62
C SER A 277 -24.21 -4.04 -10.33
N ASN A 278 -24.27 -4.08 -11.66
CA ASN A 278 -24.00 -5.29 -12.45
C ASN A 278 -22.73 -5.17 -13.31
N SER A 279 -21.82 -4.24 -13.03
CA SER A 279 -20.64 -4.01 -13.88
C SER A 279 -19.48 -4.98 -13.63
N ALA A 280 -19.60 -5.87 -12.65
CA ALA A 280 -18.60 -6.88 -12.30
C ALA A 280 -19.25 -8.21 -11.92
N VAL A 281 -18.48 -9.30 -12.00
CA VAL A 281 -18.87 -10.64 -11.52
C VAL A 281 -18.11 -10.93 -10.24
N SER A 282 -18.82 -10.98 -9.10
CA SER A 282 -18.22 -11.32 -7.82
C SER A 282 -18.03 -12.83 -7.68
N VAL A 283 -16.79 -13.28 -7.43
CA VAL A 283 -16.50 -14.69 -7.15
C VAL A 283 -17.30 -15.21 -5.94
N ARG A 284 -17.60 -14.34 -4.98
CA ARG A 284 -18.34 -14.68 -3.75
C ARG A 284 -19.80 -15.11 -3.99
N ASN A 285 -20.35 -14.77 -5.13
CA ASN A 285 -21.73 -15.12 -5.49
C ASN A 285 -21.86 -16.57 -5.96
N PHE A 286 -20.74 -17.31 -6.04
CA PHE A 286 -20.70 -18.68 -6.54
C PHE A 286 -20.17 -19.65 -5.50
N THR A 287 -20.75 -20.84 -5.45
CA THR A 287 -20.37 -21.88 -4.47
C THR A 287 -19.11 -22.65 -4.88
N SER A 288 -18.74 -22.58 -6.16
CA SER A 288 -17.57 -23.28 -6.70
C SER A 288 -17.04 -22.58 -7.97
N PRO A 289 -15.78 -22.83 -8.35
CA PRO A 289 -15.26 -22.41 -9.65
C PRO A 289 -16.05 -22.96 -10.84
N GLU A 290 -16.63 -24.15 -10.73
CA GLU A 290 -17.49 -24.75 -11.75
C GLU A 290 -18.75 -23.91 -11.95
N SER A 291 -19.48 -23.57 -10.88
CA SER A 291 -20.71 -22.75 -10.98
C SER A 291 -20.43 -21.34 -11.51
N LEU A 292 -19.26 -20.77 -11.23
CA LEU A 292 -18.81 -19.53 -11.85
C LEU A 292 -18.57 -19.73 -13.36
N ALA A 293 -17.90 -20.82 -13.75
CA ALA A 293 -17.64 -21.12 -15.15
C ALA A 293 -18.93 -21.28 -15.95
N ASP A 294 -19.93 -22.00 -15.42
CA ASP A 294 -21.24 -22.15 -16.05
C ASP A 294 -21.94 -20.80 -16.30
N TYR A 295 -21.89 -19.91 -15.31
CA TYR A 295 -22.41 -18.55 -15.45
C TYR A 295 -21.64 -17.75 -16.51
N LEU A 296 -20.32 -17.84 -16.52
CA LEU A 296 -19.49 -17.14 -17.52
C LEU A 296 -19.72 -17.69 -18.93
N HIS A 297 -19.93 -18.98 -19.10
CA HIS A 297 -20.31 -19.57 -20.39
C HIS A 297 -21.64 -18.99 -20.87
N SER A 298 -22.70 -19.01 -20.01
CA SER A 298 -23.99 -18.45 -20.37
C SER A 298 -23.92 -16.98 -20.75
N LEU A 299 -23.14 -16.19 -19.99
CA LEU A 299 -22.94 -14.75 -20.25
C LEU A 299 -22.08 -14.49 -21.49
N ASN A 300 -21.14 -15.38 -21.80
CA ASN A 300 -20.35 -15.29 -23.02
C ASN A 300 -21.17 -15.52 -24.28
N ASP A 301 -22.19 -16.38 -24.18
CA ASP A 301 -23.03 -16.75 -25.31
C ASP A 301 -24.28 -15.84 -25.47
N ASP A 302 -24.58 -15.02 -24.45
CA ASP A 302 -25.63 -13.99 -24.48
C ASP A 302 -25.03 -12.57 -24.56
N ASP A 303 -24.85 -12.08 -25.79
CA ASP A 303 -24.29 -10.74 -26.04
C ASP A 303 -25.17 -9.61 -25.47
N ILE A 304 -26.47 -9.82 -25.31
CA ILE A 304 -27.36 -8.82 -24.73
C ILE A 304 -27.15 -8.74 -23.23
N ALA A 305 -27.11 -9.88 -22.54
CA ALA A 305 -26.82 -9.94 -21.11
C ALA A 305 -25.42 -9.39 -20.82
N TYR A 306 -24.44 -9.79 -21.60
CA TYR A 306 -23.07 -9.25 -21.50
C TYR A 306 -23.02 -7.73 -21.67
N SER A 307 -23.68 -7.20 -22.70
CA SER A 307 -23.68 -5.75 -22.98
C SER A 307 -24.30 -4.92 -21.86
N ARG A 308 -25.29 -5.48 -21.13
CA ARG A 308 -25.87 -4.80 -19.95
C ARG A 308 -24.84 -4.57 -18.84
N MET A 309 -23.84 -5.44 -18.70
CA MET A 309 -22.75 -5.26 -17.73
C MET A 309 -21.81 -4.13 -18.12
N LEU A 310 -21.83 -3.68 -19.35
CA LEU A 310 -21.04 -2.57 -19.89
C LEU A 310 -21.87 -1.29 -20.10
N SER A 311 -23.00 -1.12 -19.38
CA SER A 311 -23.88 0.03 -19.57
C SER A 311 -23.16 1.37 -19.36
N HIS A 312 -22.18 1.46 -18.46
CA HIS A 312 -21.34 2.64 -18.26
C HIS A 312 -20.57 3.04 -19.53
N LYS A 313 -20.12 2.09 -20.34
CA LYS A 313 -19.47 2.35 -21.66
C LYS A 313 -20.48 2.66 -22.75
N LEU A 314 -21.62 1.96 -22.76
CA LEU A 314 -22.62 2.09 -23.82
C LEU A 314 -23.43 3.37 -23.71
N HIS A 315 -23.71 3.82 -22.49
CA HIS A 315 -24.53 5.02 -22.22
C HIS A 315 -23.69 6.22 -21.80
N GLY A 316 -22.40 6.03 -21.50
CA GLY A 316 -21.52 7.12 -21.06
C GLY A 316 -21.91 7.68 -19.68
N THR A 317 -22.51 6.87 -18.79
CA THR A 317 -23.00 7.33 -17.50
C THR A 317 -22.57 6.39 -16.36
N VAL A 318 -22.34 6.99 -15.21
CA VAL A 318 -22.16 6.30 -13.92
C VAL A 318 -23.42 6.53 -13.10
N ASP A 319 -24.06 5.44 -12.66
CA ASP A 319 -25.31 5.52 -11.88
C ASP A 319 -25.05 5.58 -10.36
N ASN A 320 -23.82 5.28 -9.93
CA ASN A 320 -23.42 5.24 -8.53
C ASN A 320 -23.07 6.65 -8.03
N ASN A 321 -23.99 7.23 -7.25
CA ASN A 321 -23.81 8.57 -6.70
C ASN A 321 -22.66 8.63 -5.67
N ASP A 322 -22.40 7.57 -4.90
CA ASP A 322 -21.34 7.55 -3.90
C ASP A 322 -19.95 7.58 -4.57
N LEU A 323 -19.79 6.85 -5.67
CA LEU A 323 -18.59 6.91 -6.50
C LEU A 323 -18.39 8.32 -7.10
N ILE A 324 -19.45 8.93 -7.63
CA ILE A 324 -19.40 10.28 -8.21
C ILE A 324 -18.96 11.28 -7.14
N VAL A 325 -19.65 11.31 -6.00
CA VAL A 325 -19.36 12.24 -4.90
C VAL A 325 -17.94 12.07 -4.36
N ALA A 326 -17.47 10.81 -4.22
CA ALA A 326 -16.13 10.53 -3.74
C ALA A 326 -15.05 11.02 -4.72
N MET A 327 -15.27 10.84 -6.04
CA MET A 327 -14.32 11.30 -7.06
C MET A 327 -14.34 12.81 -7.24
N GLU A 328 -15.51 13.46 -7.19
CA GLU A 328 -15.63 14.92 -7.27
C GLU A 328 -15.07 15.61 -6.02
N GLY A 329 -15.19 14.98 -4.85
CA GLY A 329 -14.64 15.49 -3.60
C GLY A 329 -13.12 15.30 -3.44
N ARG A 330 -12.48 14.55 -4.34
CA ARG A 330 -11.04 14.29 -4.29
C ARG A 330 -10.25 15.52 -4.74
N SER A 331 -9.44 16.08 -3.82
CA SER A 331 -8.62 17.28 -4.06
C SER A 331 -7.16 16.98 -4.42
N TRP A 332 -6.81 15.71 -4.61
CA TRP A 332 -5.44 15.25 -4.88
C TRP A 332 -5.39 14.36 -6.13
N SER A 333 -4.22 14.30 -6.76
CA SER A 333 -3.97 13.43 -7.89
C SER A 333 -3.26 12.14 -7.45
N ALA A 334 -3.44 11.09 -8.27
CA ALA A 334 -2.73 9.82 -8.09
C ALA A 334 -1.26 9.88 -8.55
N GLY A 335 -0.78 11.05 -9.03
CA GLY A 335 0.57 11.19 -9.58
C GLY A 335 0.71 10.74 -11.02
N HIS A 336 -0.40 10.58 -11.77
CA HIS A 336 -0.34 10.30 -13.21
C HIS A 336 0.11 11.53 -13.98
N GLU A 337 0.92 11.35 -15.04
CA GLU A 337 1.58 12.40 -15.81
C GLU A 337 0.63 13.47 -16.39
N ASP A 338 -0.65 13.16 -16.54
CA ASP A 338 -1.65 14.06 -17.15
C ASP A 338 -2.33 15.03 -16.15
N ASP A 339 -2.05 14.92 -14.84
CA ASP A 339 -2.71 15.74 -13.82
C ASP A 339 -1.71 16.64 -13.07
N PHE A 340 -1.14 17.61 -13.81
CA PHE A 340 -0.23 18.62 -13.24
C PHE A 340 -0.94 19.75 -12.46
N GLN A 341 -2.27 19.70 -12.33
CA GLN A 341 -3.03 20.79 -11.71
C GLN A 341 -3.34 20.52 -10.22
N SER A 342 -3.28 19.26 -9.78
CA SER A 342 -3.57 18.88 -8.41
C SER A 342 -2.30 18.44 -7.68
N GLU A 343 -2.19 18.76 -6.40
CA GLU A 343 -1.14 18.20 -5.54
C GLU A 343 -1.22 16.68 -5.58
N ASN A 344 -0.08 15.99 -5.58
CA ASN A 344 -0.08 14.56 -5.44
C ASN A 344 -0.59 14.16 -4.04
N PHE A 345 -1.07 12.92 -3.87
CA PHE A 345 -1.70 12.47 -2.62
C PHE A 345 -0.78 12.56 -1.38
N VAL A 346 0.55 12.50 -1.56
CA VAL A 346 1.52 12.63 -0.47
C VAL A 346 1.57 14.05 0.02
N GLU A 347 1.76 15.02 -0.89
CA GLU A 347 1.78 16.45 -0.58
C GLU A 347 0.44 16.93 -0.03
N ALA A 348 -0.66 16.45 -0.60
CA ALA A 348 -2.00 16.75 -0.10
C ALA A 348 -2.22 16.21 1.32
N PHE A 349 -1.72 15.00 1.64
CA PHE A 349 -1.76 14.46 3.00
C PHE A 349 -0.90 15.28 3.96
N GLU A 350 0.29 15.68 3.57
CA GLU A 350 1.14 16.56 4.36
C GLU A 350 0.45 17.90 4.65
N CYS A 351 -0.20 18.50 3.66
CA CYS A 351 -0.97 19.74 3.82
C CYS A 351 -2.23 19.54 4.70
N TYR A 352 -2.87 18.37 4.61
CA TYR A 352 -3.94 17.99 5.53
C TYR A 352 -3.42 17.95 6.98
N LEU A 353 -2.27 17.31 7.24
CA LEU A 353 -1.66 17.26 8.57
C LEU A 353 -1.29 18.66 9.09
N CYS A 354 -0.77 19.52 8.23
CA CYS A 354 -0.46 20.90 8.57
C CYS A 354 -1.71 21.65 9.01
N SER A 355 -2.80 21.52 8.28
CA SER A 355 -4.09 22.15 8.61
C SER A 355 -4.65 21.64 9.94
N GLU A 356 -4.55 20.34 10.21
CA GLU A 356 -4.99 19.75 11.47
C GLU A 356 -4.18 20.21 12.68
N ILE A 357 -2.87 20.42 12.52
CA ILE A 357 -2.02 21.01 13.58
C ILE A 357 -2.51 22.42 13.93
N HIS A 358 -2.71 23.26 12.92
CA HIS A 358 -3.16 24.64 13.13
C HIS A 358 -4.59 24.69 13.71
N ARG A 359 -5.49 23.82 13.25
CA ARG A 359 -6.83 23.68 13.82
C ARG A 359 -6.78 23.35 15.31
N LYS A 360 -5.98 22.35 15.71
CA LYS A 360 -5.78 21.97 17.12
C LYS A 360 -5.19 23.11 17.94
N GLN A 361 -4.22 23.83 17.42
CA GLN A 361 -3.66 24.99 18.12
C GLN A 361 -4.69 26.09 18.37
N LEU A 362 -5.58 26.35 17.40
CA LEU A 362 -6.68 27.31 17.58
C LEU A 362 -7.66 26.85 18.66
N GLU A 363 -8.01 25.58 18.68
CA GLU A 363 -8.89 25.00 19.71
C GLU A 363 -8.26 25.08 21.11
N GLU A 364 -6.98 24.76 21.24
CA GLU A 364 -6.21 24.87 22.51
C GLU A 364 -6.16 26.32 23.00
N ASN A 365 -5.89 27.27 22.11
CA ASN A 365 -5.87 28.70 22.42
C ASN A 365 -7.26 29.23 22.84
N ALA A 366 -8.32 28.60 22.34
CA ALA A 366 -9.71 28.91 22.74
C ALA A 366 -10.13 28.21 24.06
N GLY A 367 -9.21 27.43 24.69
CA GLY A 367 -9.45 26.76 25.97
C GLY A 367 -10.11 25.37 25.84
N TYR A 368 -10.24 24.84 24.64
CA TYR A 368 -10.72 23.48 24.44
C TYR A 368 -9.57 22.47 24.68
N SER A 369 -9.88 21.37 25.38
CA SER A 369 -8.91 20.28 25.57
C SER A 369 -8.86 19.44 24.29
N THR A 370 -7.82 19.58 23.50
CA THR A 370 -7.55 18.67 22.37
C THR A 370 -6.92 17.40 22.92
N ARG A 371 -7.76 16.45 23.32
CA ARG A 371 -7.25 15.11 23.67
C ARG A 371 -6.70 14.44 22.43
N ARG A 372 -5.60 13.68 22.62
CA ARG A 372 -5.09 12.76 21.63
C ARG A 372 -6.12 11.64 21.42
N GLU A 373 -7.07 11.85 20.53
CA GLU A 373 -8.00 10.81 20.12
C GLU A 373 -7.38 10.05 18.95
N SER A 374 -7.35 8.71 19.07
CA SER A 374 -7.11 7.88 17.89
C SER A 374 -8.37 7.98 17.04
N SER A 375 -8.27 8.44 15.82
CA SER A 375 -9.38 8.40 14.87
C SER A 375 -9.61 6.99 14.31
N VAL A 376 -8.73 6.05 14.66
CA VAL A 376 -8.64 4.72 14.04
C VAL A 376 -9.15 3.67 15.01
N ASP A 377 -10.24 3.01 14.67
CA ASP A 377 -10.80 1.90 15.42
C ASP A 377 -10.35 0.54 14.87
N THR A 378 -10.82 -0.53 15.51
CA THR A 378 -10.49 -1.92 15.14
C THR A 378 -10.97 -2.32 13.75
N SER A 379 -11.91 -1.58 13.17
CA SER A 379 -12.52 -1.88 11.87
C SER A 379 -11.87 -1.12 10.71
N HIS A 380 -10.77 -0.38 10.97
CA HIS A 380 -10.17 0.51 9.98
C HIS A 380 -9.73 -0.23 8.70
N TYR A 381 -8.97 -1.30 8.87
CA TYR A 381 -8.52 -2.12 7.74
C TYR A 381 -9.43 -3.31 7.47
N ASN A 382 -10.05 -3.86 8.52
CA ASN A 382 -10.92 -5.05 8.46
C ASN A 382 -10.36 -6.17 7.56
N CYS A 383 -9.04 -6.38 7.61
CA CYS A 383 -8.41 -7.47 6.86
C CYS A 383 -8.75 -8.80 7.51
N SER A 384 -9.07 -9.79 6.71
CA SER A 384 -9.22 -11.17 7.17
C SER A 384 -7.89 -11.93 7.12
N ALA A 385 -7.74 -12.94 7.98
CA ALA A 385 -6.67 -13.92 7.82
C ALA A 385 -6.73 -14.56 6.43
N PRO A 386 -5.59 -14.95 5.85
CA PRO A 386 -5.57 -15.64 4.57
C PRO A 386 -6.43 -16.90 4.58
N LEU A 387 -7.37 -17.01 3.64
CA LEU A 387 -8.26 -18.14 3.46
C LEU A 387 -7.98 -18.82 2.12
N HIS A 388 -8.07 -20.14 2.09
CA HIS A 388 -8.03 -20.86 0.82
C HIS A 388 -9.20 -20.38 -0.07
N PRO A 389 -8.94 -19.89 -1.28
CA PRO A 389 -9.91 -19.13 -2.06
C PRO A 389 -11.15 -19.95 -2.51
N VAL A 390 -10.99 -21.29 -2.64
CA VAL A 390 -12.09 -22.18 -3.04
C VAL A 390 -12.87 -22.67 -1.82
N THR A 391 -12.17 -23.15 -0.77
CA THR A 391 -12.83 -23.76 0.39
C THR A 391 -13.28 -22.76 1.44
N GLN A 392 -12.81 -21.51 1.38
CA GLN A 392 -13.05 -20.43 2.34
C GLN A 392 -12.66 -20.79 3.78
N LYS A 393 -11.72 -21.73 3.94
CA LYS A 393 -11.17 -22.15 5.23
C LYS A 393 -9.74 -21.68 5.36
N ILE A 394 -9.26 -21.50 6.59
CA ILE A 394 -7.87 -21.20 6.85
C ILE A 394 -7.01 -22.35 6.28
N ASN A 395 -6.07 -21.98 5.43
CA ASN A 395 -5.10 -22.91 4.88
C ASN A 395 -3.85 -22.95 5.76
N PHE A 396 -3.86 -23.82 6.77
CA PHE A 396 -2.75 -23.92 7.74
C PHE A 396 -1.43 -24.36 7.09
N ASP A 397 -1.44 -24.91 5.89
CA ASP A 397 -0.24 -25.24 5.13
C ASP A 397 0.33 -24.04 4.36
N SER A 398 -0.41 -22.93 4.32
CA SER A 398 0.01 -21.70 3.68
C SER A 398 1.00 -20.93 4.56
N TRP A 399 2.14 -20.56 3.98
CA TRP A 399 3.10 -19.66 4.60
C TRP A 399 2.47 -18.31 5.02
N TRP A 400 1.45 -17.84 4.30
CA TRP A 400 0.77 -16.59 4.58
C TRP A 400 0.00 -16.60 5.89
N VAL A 401 -0.50 -17.74 6.34
CA VAL A 401 -1.16 -17.87 7.64
C VAL A 401 -0.15 -17.77 8.78
N GLU A 402 1.04 -18.36 8.62
CA GLU A 402 2.12 -18.21 9.59
C GLU A 402 2.57 -16.74 9.68
N HIS A 403 2.77 -16.10 8.51
CA HIS A 403 3.16 -14.69 8.43
C HIS A 403 2.10 -13.77 9.06
N TRP A 404 0.82 -14.04 8.82
CA TRP A 404 -0.30 -13.32 9.46
C TRP A 404 -0.26 -13.42 10.98
N ASN A 405 -0.09 -14.62 11.53
CA ASN A 405 -0.01 -14.83 12.97
C ASN A 405 1.21 -14.13 13.59
N HIS A 406 2.34 -14.15 12.90
CA HIS A 406 3.55 -13.44 13.31
C HIS A 406 3.30 -11.93 13.36
N ALA A 407 2.68 -11.36 12.33
CA ALA A 407 2.32 -9.94 12.27
C ALA A 407 1.38 -9.53 13.42
N GLY A 408 0.44 -10.39 13.79
CA GLY A 408 -0.43 -10.16 14.95
C GLY A 408 0.33 -10.15 16.29
N ALA A 409 1.30 -11.04 16.47
CA ALA A 409 2.16 -11.03 17.62
C ALA A 409 3.02 -9.77 17.68
N GLU A 410 3.59 -9.36 16.57
CA GLU A 410 4.36 -8.12 16.41
C GLU A 410 3.52 -6.89 16.78
N ALA A 411 2.34 -6.73 16.17
CA ALA A 411 1.42 -5.64 16.44
C ALA A 411 1.07 -5.53 17.94
N ASN A 412 0.79 -6.66 18.58
CA ASN A 412 0.49 -6.70 20.02
C ASN A 412 1.66 -6.28 20.89
N ILE A 413 2.90 -6.66 20.52
CA ILE A 413 4.10 -6.25 21.26
C ILE A 413 4.31 -4.76 21.13
N ILE A 414 4.30 -4.23 19.88
CA ILE A 414 4.45 -2.80 19.60
C ILE A 414 3.40 -2.01 20.39
N GLY A 415 2.12 -2.40 20.27
CA GLY A 415 1.02 -1.73 20.96
C GLY A 415 1.23 -1.65 22.47
N ARG A 416 1.70 -2.73 23.10
CA ARG A 416 1.99 -2.76 24.55
C ARG A 416 3.12 -1.82 24.96
N PHE A 417 4.20 -1.76 24.19
CA PHE A 417 5.32 -0.88 24.49
C PHE A 417 4.94 0.59 24.25
N ALA A 418 4.29 0.89 23.13
CA ALA A 418 3.86 2.23 22.79
C ALA A 418 2.83 2.79 23.80
N LEU A 419 1.82 2.01 24.19
CA LEU A 419 0.79 2.44 25.16
C LEU A 419 1.36 2.67 26.56
N ARG A 420 2.39 1.92 26.94
CA ARG A 420 3.08 2.09 28.23
C ARG A 420 4.20 3.10 28.18
N ASN A 421 4.46 3.64 27.01
CA ASN A 421 5.56 4.55 26.74
C ASN A 421 6.94 4.01 27.16
N LEU A 422 7.15 2.71 26.97
CA LEU A 422 8.37 1.99 27.33
C LEU A 422 9.21 1.73 26.09
N ASN A 423 10.50 2.01 26.20
CA ASN A 423 11.47 1.61 25.19
C ASN A 423 11.78 0.10 25.26
N TYR A 424 12.28 -0.46 24.18
CA TYR A 424 12.74 -1.86 24.11
C TYR A 424 13.96 -1.98 23.20
N THR A 425 14.73 -3.02 23.42
CA THR A 425 15.82 -3.43 22.52
C THR A 425 15.33 -4.42 21.48
N SER A 426 16.01 -4.51 20.35
CA SER A 426 15.71 -5.53 19.33
C SER A 426 15.77 -6.95 19.91
N GLU A 427 16.71 -7.22 20.83
CA GLU A 427 16.84 -8.52 21.49
C GLU A 427 15.63 -8.85 22.37
N GLU A 428 15.16 -7.90 23.19
CA GLU A 428 13.95 -8.05 24.00
C GLU A 428 12.73 -8.32 23.14
N PHE A 429 12.56 -7.54 22.05
CA PHE A 429 11.48 -7.74 21.11
C PHE A 429 11.48 -9.15 20.52
N HIS A 430 12.61 -9.59 19.96
CA HIS A 430 12.73 -10.93 19.38
C HIS A 430 12.53 -12.05 20.40
N LYS A 431 12.95 -11.85 21.65
CA LYS A 431 12.72 -12.82 22.73
C LYS A 431 11.24 -12.97 23.06
N ILE A 432 10.50 -11.86 23.06
CA ILE A 432 9.05 -11.87 23.35
C ILE A 432 8.28 -12.48 22.18
N ILE A 433 8.57 -12.08 20.94
CA ILE A 433 7.85 -12.59 19.76
C ILE A 433 8.06 -14.10 19.60
N ASN A 434 9.28 -14.59 19.78
CA ASN A 434 9.58 -16.03 19.72
C ASN A 434 8.84 -16.85 20.80
N ARG A 435 8.54 -16.27 21.97
CA ARG A 435 7.71 -16.93 22.98
C ARG A 435 6.25 -16.96 22.57
N LEU A 436 5.72 -15.85 22.06
CA LEU A 436 4.32 -15.74 21.66
C LEU A 436 4.01 -16.66 20.47
N VAL A 437 4.85 -16.65 19.45
CA VAL A 437 4.68 -17.53 18.27
C VAL A 437 4.74 -19.01 18.67
N LYS A 438 5.69 -19.41 19.54
CA LYS A 438 5.76 -20.78 20.03
C LYS A 438 4.54 -21.19 20.89
N SER A 439 3.97 -20.26 21.65
CA SER A 439 2.76 -20.53 22.45
C SER A 439 1.47 -20.56 21.63
N SER A 440 1.48 -19.93 20.45
CA SER A 440 0.34 -19.90 19.50
C SER A 440 0.29 -21.14 18.61
N CYS A 441 1.40 -21.88 18.47
CA CYS A 441 1.41 -23.21 17.88
C CYS A 441 0.77 -24.20 18.86
N ILE A 442 -0.54 -24.07 19.09
CA ILE A 442 -1.33 -25.13 19.76
C ILE A 442 -1.34 -26.29 18.78
N GLU A 443 -0.65 -27.38 19.15
CA GLU A 443 -0.76 -28.67 18.47
C GLU A 443 -2.23 -28.99 18.22
N PRO A 444 -2.60 -29.48 17.00
CA PRO A 444 -3.92 -30.02 16.81
C PRO A 444 -4.11 -31.16 17.82
N ARG A 445 -5.07 -31.02 18.73
CA ARG A 445 -5.43 -32.08 19.66
C ARG A 445 -5.63 -33.36 18.87
N ASN A 446 -4.75 -34.31 19.11
CA ASN A 446 -4.78 -35.67 18.56
C ASN A 446 -6.17 -36.29 18.71
N GLY A 447 -6.94 -36.31 17.64
CA GLY A 447 -8.10 -37.14 17.44
C GLY A 447 -7.75 -38.19 16.38
N GLY A 448 -7.42 -39.41 16.83
CA GLY A 448 -7.48 -40.61 16.01
C GLY A 448 -6.32 -40.86 15.03
N ARG A 449 -5.39 -41.73 15.44
CA ARG A 449 -4.47 -42.43 14.53
C ARG A 449 -5.23 -43.18 13.43
N SER A 450 -5.00 -42.81 12.16
CA SER A 450 -5.11 -43.74 11.06
C SER A 450 -3.73 -43.81 10.38
N GLN A 451 -3.15 -45.01 10.35
CA GLN A 451 -1.92 -45.30 9.63
C GLN A 451 -2.20 -45.24 8.12
N GLY A 452 -1.61 -44.29 7.45
CA GLY A 452 -1.53 -44.20 6.01
C GLY A 452 -0.10 -43.94 5.59
N THR A 453 0.53 -44.93 4.98
CA THR A 453 1.86 -44.86 4.37
C THR A 453 1.79 -43.98 3.12
N GLY A 454 2.38 -42.79 3.18
CA GLY A 454 2.44 -41.88 2.05
C GLY A 454 3.81 -41.19 1.95
N HIS A 455 4.44 -41.34 0.80
CA HIS A 455 5.77 -40.81 0.43
C HIS A 455 5.87 -39.29 0.71
N ARG A 456 6.91 -38.89 1.45
CA ARG A 456 7.38 -37.51 1.57
C ARG A 456 8.08 -37.07 0.27
N PRO A 457 7.69 -35.95 -0.35
CA PRO A 457 8.54 -35.30 -1.35
C PRO A 457 9.75 -34.66 -0.64
N LYS A 458 10.90 -34.71 -1.27
CA LYS A 458 12.17 -34.13 -0.81
C LYS A 458 12.06 -32.62 -0.71
N GLN A 459 12.33 -32.07 0.48
CA GLN A 459 12.58 -30.65 0.68
C GLN A 459 13.79 -30.22 -0.16
N GLN A 460 13.58 -29.29 -1.10
CA GLN A 460 14.66 -28.48 -1.64
C GLN A 460 15.06 -27.45 -0.58
N GLN A 461 16.28 -27.58 -0.09
CA GLN A 461 16.94 -26.58 0.74
C GLN A 461 17.18 -25.33 -0.10
N PHE A 462 16.42 -24.28 0.17
CA PHE A 462 16.82 -22.94 -0.22
C PHE A 462 17.77 -22.39 0.83
N GLY A 463 18.99 -22.07 0.38
CA GLY A 463 20.03 -21.55 1.22
C GLY A 463 19.64 -20.22 1.85
N SER A 464 20.01 -20.09 3.12
CA SER A 464 19.98 -18.84 3.86
C SER A 464 20.83 -17.79 3.15
N GLN A 465 20.21 -16.81 2.50
CA GLN A 465 20.90 -15.59 2.11
C GLN A 465 21.01 -14.69 3.33
N SER A 466 22.24 -14.56 3.81
CA SER A 466 22.65 -13.60 4.81
C SER A 466 22.35 -12.18 4.33
N SER A 467 21.66 -11.42 5.16
CA SER A 467 21.47 -9.98 5.02
C SER A 467 22.84 -9.28 5.11
N THR A 468 23.36 -8.84 3.97
CA THR A 468 24.43 -7.83 3.90
C THR A 468 23.80 -6.44 3.93
N PRO A 469 24.40 -5.46 4.65
CA PRO A 469 23.85 -4.11 4.69
C PRO A 469 24.06 -3.41 3.34
N PHE A 470 23.02 -2.79 2.82
CA PHE A 470 23.06 -1.97 1.62
C PHE A 470 23.96 -0.74 1.88
N ALA A 471 24.96 -0.60 1.03
CA ALA A 471 25.82 0.59 0.96
C ALA A 471 25.11 1.70 0.16
N SER A 472 25.11 2.85 0.78
CA SER A 472 25.04 4.26 0.33
C SER A 472 24.74 4.61 -1.13
N SER A 473 23.77 5.54 -1.26
CA SER A 473 23.66 6.66 -2.21
C SER A 473 23.49 6.36 -3.70
N GLU A 474 22.24 6.20 -4.07
CA GLU A 474 21.73 6.68 -5.35
C GLU A 474 20.45 7.48 -5.10
N THR A 475 20.33 8.60 -5.79
CA THR A 475 19.35 9.66 -5.58
C THR A 475 17.90 9.19 -5.66
N LEU A 476 17.18 9.32 -4.55
CA LEU A 476 15.80 8.84 -4.34
C LEU A 476 14.72 9.54 -5.19
N GLY A 477 15.07 10.56 -5.97
CA GLY A 477 14.13 11.28 -6.84
C GLY A 477 13.54 10.46 -8.00
N GLU A 478 14.23 9.41 -8.44
CA GLU A 478 13.75 8.52 -9.50
C GLU A 478 12.94 7.32 -8.99
N LYS A 479 12.97 7.03 -7.67
CA LYS A 479 12.27 5.87 -7.10
C LYS A 479 10.78 6.08 -6.85
N ALA A 480 10.32 7.31 -6.71
CA ALA A 480 8.87 7.59 -6.56
C ALA A 480 8.08 7.24 -7.83
N ALA A 481 8.69 7.40 -9.00
CA ALA A 481 8.10 7.01 -10.28
C ALA A 481 8.12 5.47 -10.51
N HIS A 482 9.07 4.75 -9.89
CA HIS A 482 9.20 3.29 -10.06
C HIS A 482 8.34 2.45 -9.08
N ILE A 483 7.79 3.03 -8.02
CA ILE A 483 7.01 2.28 -7.02
C ILE A 483 5.65 1.82 -7.57
N HIS A 484 5.09 2.52 -8.56
CA HIS A 484 3.84 2.10 -9.22
C HIS A 484 3.99 0.94 -10.21
N GLY A 485 5.18 0.52 -10.55
CA GLY A 485 5.44 -0.61 -11.47
C GLY A 485 5.47 -2.00 -10.83
N SER A 486 5.39 -2.12 -9.51
CA SER A 486 5.54 -3.40 -8.80
C SER A 486 4.27 -3.92 -8.13
N LEU A 487 3.11 -3.34 -8.43
CA LEU A 487 1.80 -3.78 -7.91
C LEU A 487 1.09 -4.78 -8.80
#